data_b7b650f5e0e51dc06661cd0d32f359fd
#
_entry.id   b7b650f5e0e51dc06661cd0d32f359fd
#
_cell.length_a   1.000
_cell.length_b   1.000
_cell.length_c   1.000
_cell.angle_alpha   90.00
_cell.angle_beta   90.00
_cell.angle_gamma   90.00
#
_symmetry.space_group_name_H-M   'P 1'
#
loop_
_entity.id
_entity.type
_entity.pdbx_description
1 polymer ?
#
loop_
_entity_poly.entity_id
_entity_poly.type
_entity_poly.pdbx_seq_one_letter_code
_entity_poly.pdbx_strand_id
1 'polypeptide(L)'
;FISNAVKREKTMQAACGKLEDLAQQGKVTGRDVVVTSGNSFGLMDGGVDLAVAQTWPGIEGRIQTRIAQLYGPEMPIGTALRAKVANSPNVIYVPTMQIPMEIVGTDYVYQAARAAVLTVKNELSMTADAAVFMPLMGTGAGGMTVDSALYQMLYGIRDGLREWKKSDMTWMHAYDMHTRWHNMCGI
;
A
#
# COMPACT_ATOMS: atom_id res chain seq x y z
N PHE A 1 -2.18 13.02 16.83
CA PHE A 1 -0.98 12.42 16.20
C PHE A 1 -1.01 12.52 14.68
N ILE A 2 -2.12 12.15 14.02
CA ILE A 2 -2.32 12.29 12.57
C ILE A 2 -2.17 13.75 12.12
N SER A 3 -2.72 14.70 12.88
CA SER A 3 -2.66 16.14 12.51
C SER A 3 -1.24 16.71 12.46
N ASN A 4 -0.31 16.18 13.26
CA ASN A 4 1.08 16.66 13.28
C ASN A 4 1.96 16.02 12.21
N ALA A 5 1.70 14.77 11.83
CA ALA A 5 2.38 14.11 10.72
C ALA A 5 1.98 14.73 9.37
N VAL A 6 0.68 14.96 9.16
CA VAL A 6 0.14 15.60 7.95
C VAL A 6 0.59 17.06 7.80
N LYS A 7 0.78 17.80 8.89
CA LYS A 7 1.27 19.20 8.84
C LYS A 7 2.73 19.33 8.38
N ARG A 8 3.54 18.29 8.50
CA ARG A 8 4.95 18.32 8.07
C ARG A 8 5.14 17.98 6.60
N GLU A 9 4.26 17.16 6.03
CA GLU A 9 4.27 16.78 4.62
C GLU A 9 3.17 17.54 3.88
N LYS A 10 3.54 18.64 3.22
CA LYS A 10 2.58 19.53 2.52
C LYS A 10 1.78 18.83 1.40
N THR A 11 2.20 17.63 0.99
CA THR A 11 1.61 16.85 -0.08
C THR A 11 0.68 15.72 0.39
N MET A 12 0.62 15.45 1.71
CA MET A 12 -0.23 14.39 2.27
C MET A 12 -1.45 14.99 2.96
N GLN A 13 -2.62 14.39 2.70
CA GLN A 13 -3.88 14.73 3.34
C GLN A 13 -4.52 13.47 3.90
N ALA A 14 -5.04 13.57 5.14
CA ALA A 14 -5.85 12.53 5.72
C ALA A 14 -7.33 12.85 5.45
N ALA A 15 -8.08 11.86 4.95
CA ALA A 15 -9.52 11.94 4.76
C ALA A 15 -10.20 10.78 5.47
N CYS A 16 -11.38 11.05 6.03
CA CYS A 16 -12.25 10.00 6.56
C CYS A 16 -13.34 9.71 5.53
N GLY A 17 -13.52 8.43 5.16
CA GLY A 17 -14.52 8.03 4.18
C GLY A 17 -14.22 6.66 3.60
N LYS A 18 -15.15 6.15 2.82
CA LYS A 18 -14.99 4.91 2.08
C LYS A 18 -14.50 5.21 0.66
N LEU A 19 -13.68 4.33 0.12
CA LEU A 19 -13.13 4.47 -1.23
C LEU A 19 -14.23 4.46 -2.29
N GLU A 20 -15.22 3.60 -2.13
CA GLU A 20 -16.34 3.48 -3.05
C GLU A 20 -17.17 4.77 -3.10
N ASP A 21 -17.35 5.47 -1.97
CA ASP A 21 -18.04 6.76 -1.93
C ASP A 21 -17.25 7.83 -2.69
N LEU A 22 -15.93 7.86 -2.54
CA LEU A 22 -15.06 8.77 -3.26
C LEU A 22 -15.09 8.52 -4.78
N ALA A 23 -15.12 7.24 -5.18
CA ALA A 23 -15.22 6.87 -6.58
C ALA A 23 -16.59 7.26 -7.17
N GLN A 24 -17.69 7.00 -6.47
CA GLN A 24 -19.05 7.39 -6.90
C GLN A 24 -19.20 8.91 -7.01
N GLN A 25 -18.54 9.68 -6.14
CA GLN A 25 -18.52 11.14 -6.19
C GLN A 25 -17.61 11.71 -7.29
N GLY A 26 -16.97 10.85 -8.11
CA GLY A 26 -16.04 11.27 -9.15
C GLY A 26 -14.72 11.87 -8.63
N LYS A 27 -14.42 11.67 -7.34
CA LYS A 27 -13.16 12.15 -6.73
C LYS A 27 -11.97 11.26 -7.05
N VAL A 28 -12.22 10.03 -7.50
CA VAL A 28 -11.21 9.10 -7.99
C VAL A 28 -11.41 8.96 -9.49
N THR A 29 -10.40 9.31 -10.27
CA THR A 29 -10.45 9.36 -11.74
C THR A 29 -9.46 8.38 -12.36
N GLY A 30 -9.53 8.16 -13.66
CA GLY A 30 -8.59 7.31 -14.39
C GLY A 30 -7.13 7.78 -14.39
N ARG A 31 -6.85 9.01 -13.91
CA ARG A 31 -5.51 9.58 -13.73
C ARG A 31 -4.89 9.24 -12.40
N ASP A 32 -5.73 8.92 -11.42
CA ASP A 32 -5.31 8.66 -10.06
C ASP A 32 -4.77 7.25 -9.87
N VAL A 33 -4.24 7.02 -8.69
CA VAL A 33 -3.76 5.72 -8.24
C VAL A 33 -4.53 5.33 -6.98
N VAL A 34 -5.01 4.11 -6.94
CA VAL A 34 -5.61 3.51 -5.74
C VAL A 34 -4.72 2.38 -5.28
N VAL A 35 -4.24 2.46 -4.07
CA VAL A 35 -3.56 1.35 -3.39
C VAL A 35 -4.59 0.49 -2.70
N THR A 36 -4.50 -0.81 -2.87
CA THR A 36 -5.33 -1.78 -2.13
C THR A 36 -4.44 -2.85 -1.52
N SER A 37 -4.76 -3.23 -0.29
CA SER A 37 -4.04 -4.27 0.44
C SER A 37 -4.90 -5.53 0.54
N GLY A 38 -4.27 -6.68 0.36
CA GLY A 38 -4.95 -7.97 0.45
C GLY A 38 -4.00 -9.10 0.86
N ASN A 39 -4.29 -10.30 0.41
CA ASN A 39 -3.50 -11.51 0.64
C ASN A 39 -2.55 -11.81 -0.52
N SER A 40 -1.62 -12.76 -0.34
CA SER A 40 -0.61 -13.13 -1.36
C SER A 40 -1.20 -13.73 -2.64
N PHE A 41 -2.45 -14.17 -2.64
CA PHE A 41 -3.10 -14.85 -3.77
C PHE A 41 -3.96 -13.94 -4.64
N GLY A 42 -4.17 -12.69 -4.22
CA GLY A 42 -5.01 -11.75 -4.94
C GLY A 42 -6.50 -12.08 -4.86
N LEU A 43 -6.94 -12.80 -3.82
CA LEU A 43 -8.35 -13.05 -3.51
C LEU A 43 -8.92 -11.79 -2.84
N MET A 44 -9.88 -11.14 -3.51
CA MET A 44 -10.42 -9.84 -3.09
C MET A 44 -11.83 -10.01 -2.51
N ASP A 45 -11.94 -10.81 -1.45
CA ASP A 45 -13.20 -11.25 -0.86
C ASP A 45 -13.55 -10.59 0.49
N GLY A 46 -12.72 -9.63 0.95
CA GLY A 46 -12.96 -8.93 2.22
C GLY A 46 -12.33 -7.54 2.29
N GLY A 47 -12.85 -6.69 3.19
CA GLY A 47 -12.26 -5.39 3.49
C GLY A 47 -12.17 -4.43 2.30
N VAL A 48 -11.06 -3.72 2.20
CA VAL A 48 -10.81 -2.71 1.16
C VAL A 48 -10.65 -3.33 -0.23
N ASP A 49 -10.04 -4.49 -0.33
CA ASP A 49 -9.85 -5.15 -1.63
C ASP A 49 -11.18 -5.60 -2.24
N LEU A 50 -12.13 -6.11 -1.45
CA LEU A 50 -13.49 -6.37 -1.91
C LEU A 50 -14.17 -5.08 -2.43
N ALA A 51 -14.05 -3.97 -1.72
CA ALA A 51 -14.59 -2.69 -2.17
C ALA A 51 -13.98 -2.25 -3.51
N VAL A 52 -12.68 -2.45 -3.70
CA VAL A 52 -11.99 -2.19 -4.97
C VAL A 52 -12.49 -3.11 -6.08
N ALA A 53 -12.66 -4.42 -5.81
CA ALA A 53 -13.16 -5.39 -6.78
C ALA A 53 -14.61 -5.09 -7.22
N GLN A 54 -15.46 -4.66 -6.29
CA GLN A 54 -16.84 -4.27 -6.57
C GLN A 54 -16.93 -2.95 -7.33
N THR A 55 -16.05 -1.99 -7.02
CA THR A 55 -16.04 -0.68 -7.69
C THR A 55 -15.53 -0.78 -9.13
N TRP A 56 -14.55 -1.63 -9.38
CA TRP A 56 -13.95 -1.84 -10.72
C TRP A 56 -13.97 -3.33 -11.10
N PRO A 57 -15.10 -3.84 -11.62
CA PRO A 57 -15.26 -5.25 -12.00
C PRO A 57 -14.15 -5.73 -12.94
N GLY A 58 -13.64 -6.93 -12.66
CA GLY A 58 -12.54 -7.55 -13.42
C GLY A 58 -11.14 -7.24 -12.89
N ILE A 59 -11.00 -6.31 -11.91
CA ILE A 59 -9.68 -5.96 -11.36
C ILE A 59 -9.05 -7.15 -10.60
N GLU A 60 -9.83 -7.94 -9.88
CA GLU A 60 -9.38 -9.15 -9.18
C GLU A 60 -8.74 -10.13 -10.15
N GLY A 61 -9.46 -10.53 -11.21
CA GLY A 61 -8.92 -11.45 -12.22
C GLY A 61 -7.68 -10.89 -12.92
N ARG A 62 -7.60 -9.57 -13.10
CA ARG A 62 -6.40 -8.92 -13.63
C ARG A 62 -5.21 -9.03 -12.69
N ILE A 63 -5.44 -8.82 -11.37
CA ILE A 63 -4.42 -8.95 -10.34
C ILE A 63 -3.93 -10.41 -10.27
N GLN A 64 -4.84 -11.39 -10.18
CA GLN A 64 -4.49 -12.80 -10.13
C GLN A 64 -3.69 -13.27 -11.35
N THR A 65 -4.10 -12.83 -12.57
CA THR A 65 -3.33 -13.09 -13.79
C THR A 65 -1.91 -12.55 -13.70
N ARG A 66 -1.74 -11.33 -13.17
CA ARG A 66 -0.43 -10.71 -12.99
C ARG A 66 0.40 -11.43 -11.92
N ILE A 67 -0.22 -11.87 -10.83
CA ILE A 67 0.46 -12.66 -9.80
C ILE A 67 1.00 -13.95 -10.44
N ALA A 68 0.16 -14.69 -11.13
CA ALA A 68 0.55 -15.94 -11.78
C ALA A 68 1.71 -15.75 -12.78
N GLN A 69 1.71 -14.65 -13.53
CA GLN A 69 2.75 -14.35 -14.51
C GLN A 69 4.09 -13.92 -13.90
N LEU A 70 4.07 -13.17 -12.79
CA LEU A 70 5.27 -12.54 -12.22
C LEU A 70 5.88 -13.33 -11.06
N TYR A 71 5.04 -14.00 -10.29
CA TYR A 71 5.43 -14.61 -9.03
C TYR A 71 5.11 -16.10 -8.93
N GLY A 72 4.29 -16.64 -9.86
CA GLY A 72 3.79 -18.00 -9.75
C GLY A 72 2.54 -18.07 -8.86
N PRO A 73 2.48 -19.02 -7.89
CA PRO A 73 1.23 -19.25 -7.15
C PRO A 73 0.88 -18.15 -6.15
N GLU A 74 1.87 -17.40 -5.65
CA GLU A 74 1.66 -16.39 -4.62
C GLU A 74 2.63 -15.21 -4.76
N MET A 75 2.15 -14.03 -4.41
CA MET A 75 2.91 -12.80 -4.43
C MET A 75 3.58 -12.56 -3.07
N PRO A 76 4.90 -12.37 -3.00
CA PRO A 76 5.60 -12.15 -1.73
C PRO A 76 5.17 -10.85 -1.04
N ILE A 77 5.08 -10.87 0.29
CA ILE A 77 4.93 -9.66 1.10
C ILE A 77 6.13 -8.74 0.86
N GLY A 78 5.89 -7.43 0.86
CA GLY A 78 6.93 -6.44 0.55
C GLY A 78 7.09 -6.15 -0.93
N THR A 79 6.26 -6.76 -1.78
CA THR A 79 6.15 -6.47 -3.21
C THR A 79 4.88 -5.70 -3.54
N ALA A 80 4.80 -5.13 -4.73
CA ALA A 80 3.61 -4.48 -5.25
C ALA A 80 3.47 -4.77 -6.73
N LEU A 81 2.24 -4.81 -7.23
CA LEU A 81 1.97 -4.90 -8.66
C LEU A 81 0.94 -3.87 -9.09
N ARG A 82 1.10 -3.39 -10.30
CA ARG A 82 0.14 -2.51 -10.96
C ARG A 82 -0.86 -3.32 -11.77
N ALA A 83 -2.14 -3.01 -11.61
CA ALA A 83 -3.23 -3.51 -12.44
C ALA A 83 -4.11 -2.36 -12.92
N LYS A 84 -4.79 -2.56 -14.06
CA LYS A 84 -5.75 -1.61 -14.61
C LYS A 84 -6.78 -2.38 -15.44
N VAL A 85 -8.04 -1.99 -15.31
CA VAL A 85 -9.14 -2.44 -16.18
C VAL A 85 -9.82 -1.21 -16.81
N ALA A 86 -10.80 -1.43 -17.70
CA ALA A 86 -11.53 -0.32 -18.30
C ALA A 86 -12.17 0.56 -17.23
N ASN A 87 -12.06 1.87 -17.39
CA ASN A 87 -12.61 2.89 -16.48
C ASN A 87 -12.08 2.87 -15.04
N SER A 88 -11.04 2.07 -14.72
CA SER A 88 -10.40 2.13 -13.40
C SER A 88 -9.27 3.16 -13.35
N PRO A 89 -8.91 3.67 -12.17
CA PRO A 89 -7.60 4.25 -11.92
C PRO A 89 -6.50 3.21 -12.13
N ASN A 90 -5.24 3.59 -11.95
CA ASN A 90 -4.20 2.61 -11.74
C ASN A 90 -4.38 2.02 -10.33
N VAL A 91 -4.56 0.71 -10.25
CA VAL A 91 -4.63 0.00 -8.96
C VAL A 91 -3.27 -0.60 -8.65
N ILE A 92 -2.73 -0.28 -7.48
CA ILE A 92 -1.53 -0.89 -6.94
C ILE A 92 -1.96 -1.88 -5.86
N TYR A 93 -1.78 -3.15 -6.14
CA TYR A 93 -2.07 -4.24 -5.21
C TYR A 93 -0.82 -4.56 -4.38
N VAL A 94 -0.98 -4.66 -3.07
CA VAL A 94 0.09 -5.00 -2.13
C VAL A 94 -0.39 -6.07 -1.14
N PRO A 95 0.28 -7.22 -1.01
CA PRO A 95 -0.06 -8.18 0.02
C PRO A 95 0.47 -7.70 1.38
N THR A 96 -0.39 -7.70 2.39
CA THR A 96 -0.05 -7.46 3.79
C THR A 96 -0.06 -8.74 4.62
N MET A 97 -0.52 -9.84 4.04
CA MET A 97 -0.60 -11.16 4.66
C MET A 97 -0.58 -12.24 3.60
N GLN A 98 -0.17 -13.45 3.96
CA GLN A 98 -0.20 -14.58 3.02
C GLN A 98 -1.65 -15.03 2.76
N ILE A 99 -2.39 -15.29 3.83
CA ILE A 99 -3.82 -15.58 3.87
C ILE A 99 -4.46 -14.65 4.91
N PRO A 100 -5.78 -14.52 5.01
CA PRO A 100 -6.41 -13.77 6.10
C PRO A 100 -5.93 -14.25 7.47
N MET A 101 -5.12 -13.41 8.15
CA MET A 101 -4.47 -13.75 9.42
C MET A 101 -4.05 -12.48 10.17
N GLU A 102 -3.84 -12.58 11.49
CA GLU A 102 -3.24 -11.52 12.27
C GLU A 102 -1.78 -11.26 11.85
N ILE A 103 -1.43 -9.98 11.78
CA ILE A 103 -0.09 -9.51 11.41
C ILE A 103 0.51 -8.59 12.47
N VAL A 104 -0.04 -8.63 13.69
CA VAL A 104 0.50 -7.91 14.85
C VAL A 104 1.93 -8.39 15.11
N GLY A 105 2.84 -7.47 15.41
CA GLY A 105 4.25 -7.79 15.62
C GLY A 105 5.07 -8.00 14.34
N THR A 106 4.49 -7.72 13.15
CA THR A 106 5.21 -7.73 11.87
C THR A 106 5.41 -6.32 11.34
N ASP A 107 6.29 -6.15 10.35
CA ASP A 107 6.49 -4.93 9.60
C ASP A 107 5.78 -4.94 8.23
N TYR A 108 4.80 -5.81 8.03
CA TYR A 108 4.18 -6.05 6.73
C TYR A 108 3.48 -4.81 6.16
N VAL A 109 2.86 -4.00 7.00
CA VAL A 109 2.22 -2.74 6.57
C VAL A 109 3.26 -1.72 6.12
N TYR A 110 4.41 -1.63 6.80
CA TYR A 110 5.53 -0.80 6.36
C TYR A 110 6.05 -1.26 4.99
N GLN A 111 6.27 -2.57 4.82
CA GLN A 111 6.76 -3.14 3.56
C GLN A 111 5.76 -2.87 2.42
N ALA A 112 4.46 -3.08 2.65
CA ALA A 112 3.41 -2.85 1.68
C ALA A 112 3.33 -1.38 1.25
N ALA A 113 3.33 -0.44 2.20
CA ALA A 113 3.30 0.98 1.93
C ALA A 113 4.54 1.44 1.14
N ARG A 114 5.72 0.97 1.53
CA ARG A 114 6.97 1.25 0.81
C ARG A 114 6.95 0.71 -0.62
N ALA A 115 6.52 -0.56 -0.80
CA ALA A 115 6.42 -1.18 -2.11
C ALA A 115 5.43 -0.45 -3.02
N ALA A 116 4.26 -0.04 -2.50
CA ALA A 116 3.29 0.75 -3.25
C ALA A 116 3.90 2.05 -3.77
N VAL A 117 4.57 2.82 -2.91
CA VAL A 117 5.19 4.10 -3.29
C VAL A 117 6.29 3.90 -4.33
N LEU A 118 7.14 2.88 -4.17
CA LEU A 118 8.19 2.56 -5.14
C LEU A 118 7.61 2.18 -6.51
N THR A 119 6.52 1.41 -6.53
CA THR A 119 5.84 1.05 -7.78
C THR A 119 5.23 2.28 -8.45
N VAL A 120 4.57 3.16 -7.69
CA VAL A 120 4.07 4.44 -8.24
C VAL A 120 5.20 5.26 -8.82
N LYS A 121 6.30 5.42 -8.08
CA LYS A 121 7.46 6.23 -8.49
C LYS A 121 8.16 5.69 -9.74
N ASN A 122 8.28 4.35 -9.85
CA ASN A 122 9.07 3.72 -10.91
C ASN A 122 8.25 3.38 -12.17
N GLU A 123 6.95 3.13 -12.04
CA GLU A 123 6.13 2.63 -13.14
C GLU A 123 5.11 3.66 -13.67
N LEU A 124 4.90 4.77 -12.97
CA LEU A 124 3.87 5.73 -13.32
C LEU A 124 4.45 7.14 -13.50
N SER A 125 4.09 7.77 -14.63
CA SER A 125 4.29 9.20 -14.81
C SER A 125 3.07 9.92 -14.24
N MET A 126 3.17 10.36 -12.98
CA MET A 126 2.09 11.09 -12.32
C MET A 126 2.01 12.52 -12.84
N THR A 127 0.80 12.98 -13.18
CA THR A 127 0.54 14.40 -13.47
C THR A 127 0.40 15.19 -12.16
N ALA A 128 0.59 16.49 -12.21
CA ALA A 128 0.56 17.33 -11.01
C ALA A 128 -0.80 17.34 -10.27
N ASP A 129 -1.87 16.99 -10.99
CA ASP A 129 -3.24 16.92 -10.51
C ASP A 129 -3.70 15.50 -10.15
N ALA A 130 -2.83 14.50 -10.30
CA ALA A 130 -3.15 13.12 -9.93
C ALA A 130 -2.84 12.84 -8.46
N ALA A 131 -3.72 12.07 -7.82
CA ALA A 131 -3.59 11.69 -6.42
C ALA A 131 -3.31 10.19 -6.25
N VAL A 132 -2.68 9.83 -5.14
CA VAL A 132 -2.55 8.44 -4.68
C VAL A 132 -3.45 8.26 -3.46
N PHE A 133 -4.48 7.45 -3.61
CA PHE A 133 -5.38 7.06 -2.53
C PHE A 133 -4.84 5.80 -1.87
N MET A 134 -4.46 5.88 -0.61
CA MET A 134 -3.92 4.76 0.16
C MET A 134 -4.75 4.61 1.44
N PRO A 135 -5.57 3.57 1.55
CA PRO A 135 -6.35 3.30 2.75
C PRO A 135 -5.45 2.85 3.90
N LEU A 136 -5.95 2.95 5.13
CA LEU A 136 -5.27 2.38 6.29
C LEU A 136 -5.26 0.86 6.18
N MET A 137 -4.06 0.28 6.15
CA MET A 137 -3.84 -1.16 5.96
C MET A 137 -3.64 -1.88 7.30
N GLY A 138 -3.97 -3.17 7.36
CA GLY A 138 -3.64 -4.05 8.48
C GLY A 138 -4.58 -3.99 9.69
N THR A 139 -5.58 -3.11 9.73
CA THR A 139 -6.50 -2.94 10.87
C THR A 139 -7.73 -3.82 10.84
N GLY A 140 -8.03 -4.46 9.72
CA GLY A 140 -9.11 -5.44 9.59
C GLY A 140 -8.65 -6.83 10.07
N ALA A 141 -8.63 -7.82 9.16
CA ALA A 141 -8.16 -9.17 9.45
C ALA A 141 -6.75 -9.22 10.07
N GLY A 142 -5.91 -8.22 9.78
CA GLY A 142 -4.56 -8.12 10.34
C GLY A 142 -4.48 -7.78 11.83
N GLY A 143 -5.57 -7.33 12.46
CA GLY A 143 -5.65 -7.11 13.90
C GLY A 143 -4.77 -5.98 14.45
N MET A 144 -4.12 -5.18 13.60
CA MET A 144 -3.25 -4.09 14.06
C MET A 144 -4.08 -2.93 14.64
N THR A 145 -3.53 -2.26 15.65
CA THR A 145 -4.10 -0.98 16.09
C THR A 145 -3.92 0.09 15.02
N VAL A 146 -4.82 1.07 15.01
CA VAL A 146 -4.75 2.22 14.08
C VAL A 146 -3.41 2.93 14.19
N ASP A 147 -2.90 3.13 15.41
CA ASP A 147 -1.64 3.84 15.65
C ASP A 147 -0.44 3.06 15.09
N SER A 148 -0.37 1.74 15.32
CA SER A 148 0.70 0.90 14.78
C SER A 148 0.67 0.84 13.26
N ALA A 149 -0.51 0.65 12.68
CA ALA A 149 -0.69 0.60 11.24
C ALA A 149 -0.31 1.93 10.57
N LEU A 150 -0.78 3.06 11.13
CA LEU A 150 -0.45 4.39 10.64
C LEU A 150 1.05 4.70 10.76
N TYR A 151 1.66 4.33 11.88
CA TYR A 151 3.10 4.49 12.09
C TYR A 151 3.88 3.76 11.00
N GLN A 152 3.59 2.48 10.78
CA GLN A 152 4.22 1.68 9.74
C GLN A 152 4.00 2.26 8.34
N MET A 153 2.76 2.67 8.02
CA MET A 153 2.46 3.29 6.72
C MET A 153 3.26 4.57 6.48
N LEU A 154 3.30 5.47 7.45
CA LEU A 154 4.03 6.75 7.31
C LEU A 154 5.53 6.52 7.10
N TYR A 155 6.12 5.57 7.81
CA TYR A 155 7.52 5.19 7.59
C TYR A 155 7.75 4.54 6.24
N GLY A 156 6.85 3.67 5.79
CA GLY A 156 6.92 3.04 4.47
C GLY A 156 6.82 4.06 3.35
N ILE A 157 5.87 5.00 3.44
CA ILE A 157 5.71 6.08 2.47
C ILE A 157 6.97 6.95 2.44
N ARG A 158 7.47 7.40 3.59
CA ARG A 158 8.68 8.22 3.69
C ARG A 158 9.88 7.54 3.05
N ASP A 159 10.11 6.27 3.36
CA ASP A 159 11.25 5.52 2.87
C ASP A 159 11.10 5.16 1.37
N GLY A 160 9.87 4.99 0.87
CA GLY A 160 9.58 4.84 -0.55
C GLY A 160 9.79 6.13 -1.36
N LEU A 161 9.49 7.29 -0.79
CA LEU A 161 9.70 8.60 -1.42
C LEU A 161 11.17 9.03 -1.42
N ARG A 162 11.95 8.57 -0.44
CA ARG A 162 13.36 8.93 -0.31
C ARG A 162 14.16 8.50 -1.53
N GLU A 163 15.08 9.36 -1.97
CA GLU A 163 16.10 9.01 -2.94
C GLU A 163 17.27 8.34 -2.23
N TRP A 164 17.50 7.08 -2.58
CA TRP A 164 18.60 6.29 -2.04
C TRP A 164 19.79 6.34 -2.99
N LYS A 165 20.98 6.62 -2.44
CA LYS A 165 22.23 6.58 -3.18
C LYS A 165 23.02 5.33 -2.81
N LYS A 166 23.91 4.89 -3.69
CA LYS A 166 24.81 3.77 -3.40
C LYS A 166 25.63 4.01 -2.11
N SER A 167 26.00 5.28 -1.83
CA SER A 167 26.70 5.69 -0.61
C SER A 167 25.91 5.42 0.68
N ASP A 168 24.57 5.31 0.59
CA ASP A 168 23.72 5.03 1.74
C ASP A 168 23.71 3.53 2.09
N MET A 169 24.21 2.66 1.18
CA MET A 169 24.24 1.21 1.36
C MET A 169 25.45 0.80 2.22
N THR A 170 25.39 1.11 3.51
CA THR A 170 26.42 0.78 4.50
C THR A 170 25.85 -0.14 5.58
N TRP A 171 26.75 -0.87 6.27
CA TRP A 171 26.35 -1.69 7.40
C TRP A 171 25.71 -0.87 8.52
N MET A 172 26.19 0.34 8.77
CA MET A 172 25.59 1.25 9.75
C MET A 172 24.13 1.52 9.39
N HIS A 173 23.85 1.85 8.12
CA HIS A 173 22.47 2.06 7.66
C HIS A 173 21.63 0.79 7.76
N ALA A 174 22.18 -0.37 7.42
CA ALA A 174 21.48 -1.65 7.53
C ALA A 174 21.10 -1.96 8.99
N TYR A 175 21.98 -1.71 9.94
CA TYR A 175 21.69 -1.87 11.38
C TYR A 175 20.64 -0.87 11.86
N ASP A 176 20.68 0.39 11.42
CA ASP A 176 19.65 1.38 11.79
C ASP A 176 18.27 0.98 11.26
N MET A 177 18.22 0.46 10.04
CA MET A 177 16.98 -0.07 9.45
C MET A 177 16.46 -1.25 10.26
N HIS A 178 17.33 -2.21 10.59
CA HIS A 178 16.99 -3.39 11.37
C HIS A 178 16.44 -3.02 12.76
N THR A 179 17.11 -2.11 13.47
CA THR A 179 16.64 -1.62 14.79
C THR A 179 15.29 -0.92 14.69
N ARG A 180 15.04 -0.15 13.63
CA ARG A 180 13.73 0.45 13.40
C ARG A 180 12.64 -0.58 13.18
N TRP A 181 12.93 -1.67 12.46
CA TRP A 181 11.96 -2.76 12.28
C TRP A 181 11.59 -3.41 13.62
N HIS A 182 12.57 -3.72 14.48
CA HIS A 182 12.31 -4.23 15.81
C HIS A 182 11.38 -3.30 16.61
N ASN A 183 11.64 -1.99 16.59
CA ASN A 183 10.79 -1.01 17.26
C ASN A 183 9.38 -0.91 16.65
N MET A 184 9.24 -1.07 15.34
CA MET A 184 7.92 -1.09 14.67
C MET A 184 7.11 -2.34 15.00
N CYS A 185 7.78 -3.47 15.23
CA CYS A 185 7.15 -4.74 15.58
C CYS A 185 6.84 -4.87 17.07
N GLY A 186 7.37 -3.98 17.92
CA GLY A 186 7.17 -4.04 19.37
C GLY A 186 7.97 -5.15 20.06
N ILE A 187 9.10 -5.55 19.45
CA ILE A 187 10.02 -6.59 19.95
C ILE A 187 11.23 -5.94 20.58
#